data_6b61aac0b719d6e3ed479c6637c4995c
#
_entry.id   6b61aac0b719d6e3ed479c6637c4995c
#
_cell.length_a   1.000
_cell.length_b   1.000
_cell.length_c   1.000
_cell.angle_alpha   90.00
_cell.angle_beta   90.00
_cell.angle_gamma   90.00
#
_symmetry.space_group_name_H-M   'P 1'
#
loop_
_entity.id
_entity.type
_entity.pdbx_description
1 polymer ?
#
loop_
_entity_poly.entity_id
_entity_poly.type
_entity_poly.pdbx_seq_one_letter_code
_entity_poly.pdbx_strand_id
1 'polypeptide(L)'
;MAAAAADMANAKRRVLVQAMTFEGDAAGLGIGRAVMSSPATDRRVLVDDYTRFVVSDHFVYSPHNLLDPAVRAEVKTTRAMFDDLSKKGVGVRVTNPAGPLLAGFAFRNHKKLIVADNAAYLGGINFSDHNFAWHDLMLRIEDAKISDLLAADFDSTFAGTPRAWRAALDNLALYSLDGRDNRAGFADILAAIERAEREISVISPYLTSPFADALARAAARGVKVMLITPLANNKPTVRDYLIWFAAKSGFDLRLTREMIHLKGLLIDGDSLVLGSSNFDFVSYWSQEELLAVIYDDAVILDFRTRVLEPMLADALPAEAAPPDAAKGRRAAALLAAAGALLAAGLPIRRTSVPWPS
;
A
#
# COMPACT_ATOMS: atom_id res chain seq x y z
N MET A 1 2.81 -15.19 2.97
CA MET A 1 4.22 -14.97 3.38
C MET A 1 5.06 -16.25 3.44
N ALA A 2 4.51 -17.43 3.71
CA ALA A 2 5.29 -18.70 3.65
C ALA A 2 5.96 -18.93 2.28
N ALA A 3 5.25 -18.69 1.16
CA ALA A 3 5.81 -18.79 -0.18
C ALA A 3 6.99 -17.83 -0.39
N ALA A 4 6.88 -16.57 0.05
CA ALA A 4 7.96 -15.60 -0.07
C ALA A 4 9.21 -16.02 0.72
N ALA A 5 9.03 -16.56 1.93
CA ALA A 5 10.14 -17.08 2.73
C ALA A 5 10.83 -18.28 2.04
N ALA A 6 10.03 -19.17 1.43
CA ALA A 6 10.57 -20.31 0.67
C ALA A 6 11.34 -19.85 -0.59
N ASP A 7 10.80 -18.87 -1.34
CA ASP A 7 11.47 -18.33 -2.51
C ASP A 7 12.78 -17.62 -2.13
N MET A 8 12.78 -16.84 -1.03
CA MET A 8 14.01 -16.21 -0.50
C MET A 8 15.06 -17.23 -0.06
N ALA A 9 14.64 -18.35 0.56
CA ALA A 9 15.54 -19.41 1.01
C ALA A 9 16.19 -20.17 -0.18
N ASN A 10 15.51 -20.21 -1.32
CA ASN A 10 15.99 -20.88 -2.52
C ASN A 10 16.74 -19.96 -3.50
N ALA A 11 16.62 -18.65 -3.33
CA ALA A 11 17.23 -17.65 -4.21
C ALA A 11 18.77 -17.75 -4.20
N LYS A 12 19.39 -17.64 -5.37
CA LYS A 12 20.86 -17.70 -5.55
C LYS A 12 21.44 -16.37 -6.01
N ARG A 13 20.70 -15.63 -6.80
CA ARG A 13 21.15 -14.38 -7.43
C ARG A 13 20.82 -13.18 -6.55
N ARG A 14 19.54 -12.99 -6.22
CA ARG A 14 19.10 -11.78 -5.51
C ARG A 14 17.92 -12.04 -4.58
N VAL A 15 17.92 -11.33 -3.45
CA VAL A 15 16.76 -11.10 -2.58
C VAL A 15 16.66 -9.61 -2.29
N LEU A 16 15.63 -8.96 -2.82
CA LEU A 16 15.37 -7.54 -2.70
C LEU A 16 14.04 -7.37 -1.96
N VAL A 17 14.04 -6.62 -0.86
CA VAL A 17 12.85 -6.43 -0.02
C VAL A 17 12.62 -4.94 0.19
N GLN A 18 11.41 -4.47 -0.11
CA GLN A 18 11.01 -3.08 0.05
C GLN A 18 9.67 -2.97 0.75
N ALA A 19 9.55 -2.08 1.71
CA ALA A 19 8.29 -1.75 2.38
C ALA A 19 8.29 -0.30 2.90
N MET A 20 7.10 0.25 3.16
CA MET A 20 6.98 1.54 3.86
C MET A 20 7.33 1.38 5.34
N THR A 21 6.76 0.37 6.01
CA THR A 21 7.11 0.01 7.38
C THR A 21 7.65 -1.40 7.44
N PHE A 22 8.70 -1.57 8.25
CA PHE A 22 9.33 -2.85 8.52
C PHE A 22 9.77 -2.82 9.98
N GLU A 23 9.06 -3.53 10.83
CA GLU A 23 9.14 -3.39 12.29
C GLU A 23 9.89 -4.57 12.92
N GLY A 24 10.45 -4.37 14.11
CA GLY A 24 11.23 -5.38 14.84
C GLY A 24 10.39 -6.31 15.71
N ASP A 25 9.18 -6.62 15.28
CA ASP A 25 8.26 -7.59 15.86
C ASP A 25 8.43 -9.00 15.28
N ALA A 26 7.54 -9.93 15.58
CA ALA A 26 7.71 -11.33 15.16
C ALA A 26 7.67 -11.48 13.63
N ALA A 27 6.76 -10.77 12.94
CA ALA A 27 6.61 -10.80 11.50
C ALA A 27 7.84 -10.18 10.80
N GLY A 28 8.21 -8.96 11.19
CA GLY A 28 9.36 -8.31 10.59
C GLY A 28 10.68 -9.04 10.87
N LEU A 29 10.92 -9.48 12.10
CA LEU A 29 12.08 -10.33 12.42
C LEU A 29 12.08 -11.63 11.60
N GLY A 30 10.90 -12.20 11.30
CA GLY A 30 10.76 -13.36 10.43
C GLY A 30 11.28 -13.10 9.01
N ILE A 31 10.86 -11.99 8.41
CA ILE A 31 11.35 -11.54 7.09
C ILE A 31 12.84 -11.21 7.14
N GLY A 32 13.29 -10.46 8.16
CA GLY A 32 14.71 -10.13 8.35
C GLY A 32 15.59 -11.38 8.41
N ARG A 33 15.17 -12.41 9.14
CA ARG A 33 15.88 -13.70 9.19
C ARG A 33 15.90 -14.40 7.84
N ALA A 34 14.79 -14.39 7.10
CA ALA A 34 14.73 -14.99 5.75
C ALA A 34 15.72 -14.31 4.79
N VAL A 35 15.83 -12.98 4.83
CA VAL A 35 16.82 -12.23 4.04
C VAL A 35 18.25 -12.57 4.48
N MET A 36 18.54 -12.57 5.78
CA MET A 36 19.89 -12.86 6.31
C MET A 36 20.37 -14.28 5.99
N SER A 37 19.46 -15.27 6.04
CA SER A 37 19.76 -16.68 5.80
C SER A 37 19.73 -17.06 4.33
N SER A 38 19.28 -16.20 3.44
CA SER A 38 19.25 -16.47 2.00
C SER A 38 20.66 -16.66 1.46
N PRO A 39 20.90 -17.68 0.61
CA PRO A 39 22.16 -17.88 -0.07
C PRO A 39 22.39 -16.94 -1.26
N ALA A 40 21.45 -16.04 -1.56
CA ALA A 40 21.56 -15.07 -2.63
C ALA A 40 22.81 -14.18 -2.48
N THR A 41 23.50 -13.93 -3.59
CA THR A 41 24.70 -13.10 -3.61
C THR A 41 24.39 -11.60 -3.45
N ASP A 42 23.22 -11.16 -3.91
CA ASP A 42 22.72 -9.79 -3.76
C ASP A 42 21.52 -9.78 -2.81
N ARG A 43 21.71 -9.24 -1.60
CA ARG A 43 20.66 -9.14 -0.59
C ARG A 43 20.54 -7.69 -0.15
N ARG A 44 19.38 -7.09 -0.39
CA ARG A 44 19.14 -5.69 -0.07
C ARG A 44 17.75 -5.47 0.52
N VAL A 45 17.69 -4.53 1.46
CA VAL A 45 16.46 -4.07 2.11
C VAL A 45 16.34 -2.57 1.93
N LEU A 46 15.17 -2.12 1.51
CA LEU A 46 14.80 -0.73 1.33
C LEU A 46 13.56 -0.43 2.15
N VAL A 47 13.66 0.49 3.09
CA VAL A 47 12.55 0.88 3.96
C VAL A 47 12.34 2.39 3.85
N ASP A 48 11.09 2.84 3.99
CA ASP A 48 10.82 4.28 4.06
C ASP A 48 11.18 4.83 5.46
N ASP A 49 11.60 6.08 5.53
CA ASP A 49 11.93 6.76 6.79
C ASP A 49 10.74 6.80 7.77
N TYR A 50 9.53 6.59 7.27
CA TYR A 50 8.32 6.45 8.07
C TYR A 50 8.46 5.40 9.19
N THR A 51 9.17 4.29 8.94
CA THR A 51 9.42 3.23 9.93
C THR A 51 10.18 3.73 11.18
N ARG A 52 10.85 4.89 11.10
CA ARG A 52 11.56 5.50 12.25
C ARG A 52 10.66 6.38 13.11
N PHE A 53 9.52 6.77 12.57
CA PHE A 53 8.56 7.70 13.21
C PHE A 53 7.29 7.01 13.65
N VAL A 54 6.93 5.91 13.01
CA VAL A 54 5.69 5.18 13.32
C VAL A 54 6.00 3.71 13.49
N VAL A 55 5.61 3.17 14.63
CA VAL A 55 5.75 1.76 15.01
C VAL A 55 4.41 1.31 15.58
N SER A 56 3.90 0.16 15.15
CA SER A 56 2.57 -0.35 15.53
C SER A 56 1.46 0.72 15.40
N ASP A 57 1.46 1.49 14.29
CA ASP A 57 0.56 2.63 14.04
C ASP A 57 0.67 3.79 15.07
N HIS A 58 1.66 3.78 15.97
CA HIS A 58 1.89 4.82 16.95
C HIS A 58 2.99 5.76 16.49
N PHE A 59 2.71 7.08 16.48
CA PHE A 59 3.76 8.08 16.27
C PHE A 59 4.70 8.11 17.48
N VAL A 60 5.92 7.62 17.29
CA VAL A 60 6.92 7.36 18.34
C VAL A 60 7.23 8.59 19.19
N TYR A 61 7.23 9.78 18.58
CA TYR A 61 7.60 11.03 19.26
C TYR A 61 6.43 11.78 19.93
N SER A 62 5.25 11.16 20.03
CA SER A 62 4.19 11.72 20.86
C SER A 62 4.57 11.62 22.35
N PRO A 63 4.16 12.57 23.20
CA PRO A 63 4.53 12.55 24.64
C PRO A 63 4.15 11.23 25.34
N HIS A 64 3.01 10.64 24.99
CA HIS A 64 2.56 9.37 25.53
C HIS A 64 3.48 8.20 25.08
N ASN A 65 3.75 8.08 23.79
CA ASN A 65 4.50 6.97 23.22
C ASN A 65 6.01 7.03 23.57
N LEU A 66 6.55 8.22 23.75
CA LEU A 66 7.93 8.39 24.25
C LEU A 66 8.15 7.76 25.63
N LEU A 67 7.10 7.69 26.46
CA LEU A 67 7.15 7.11 27.80
C LEU A 67 6.67 5.66 27.82
N ASP A 68 6.03 5.16 26.75
CA ASP A 68 5.52 3.80 26.67
C ASP A 68 6.66 2.78 26.53
N PRO A 69 6.83 1.86 27.52
CA PRO A 69 7.91 0.87 27.46
C PRO A 69 7.80 -0.09 26.28
N ALA A 70 6.57 -0.45 25.85
CA ALA A 70 6.35 -1.37 24.73
C ALA A 70 6.77 -0.73 23.41
N VAL A 71 6.33 0.49 23.13
CA VAL A 71 6.74 1.25 21.94
C VAL A 71 8.27 1.44 21.90
N ARG A 72 8.87 1.77 23.04
CA ARG A 72 10.34 1.93 23.14
C ARG A 72 11.09 0.63 22.89
N ALA A 73 10.60 -0.49 23.42
CA ALA A 73 11.18 -1.80 23.21
C ALA A 73 11.14 -2.16 21.71
N GLU A 74 10.02 -1.96 21.06
CA GLU A 74 9.84 -2.27 19.63
C GLU A 74 10.70 -1.36 18.73
N VAL A 75 10.79 -0.06 19.02
CA VAL A 75 11.75 0.85 18.34
C VAL A 75 13.18 0.34 18.46
N LYS A 76 13.58 -0.09 19.67
CA LYS A 76 14.91 -0.65 19.91
C LYS A 76 15.14 -1.93 19.11
N THR A 77 14.17 -2.85 19.10
CA THR A 77 14.26 -4.11 18.35
C THR A 77 14.29 -3.86 16.84
N THR A 78 13.48 -2.91 16.35
CA THR A 78 13.49 -2.49 14.94
C THR A 78 14.88 -1.98 14.51
N ARG A 79 15.49 -1.12 15.29
CA ARG A 79 16.87 -0.64 15.02
C ARG A 79 17.88 -1.77 15.03
N ALA A 80 17.84 -2.62 16.07
CA ALA A 80 18.74 -3.76 16.20
C ALA A 80 18.62 -4.72 15.00
N MET A 81 17.41 -4.96 14.49
CA MET A 81 17.18 -5.79 13.30
C MET A 81 17.92 -5.23 12.06
N PHE A 82 17.80 -3.94 11.79
CA PHE A 82 18.48 -3.32 10.63
C PHE A 82 20.00 -3.28 10.80
N ASP A 83 20.48 -3.07 12.03
CA ASP A 83 21.92 -3.15 12.33
C ASP A 83 22.45 -4.57 12.10
N ASP A 84 21.70 -5.59 12.49
CA ASP A 84 22.08 -6.99 12.29
C ASP A 84 22.03 -7.39 10.80
N LEU A 85 21.03 -6.92 10.04
CA LEU A 85 21.00 -7.07 8.59
C LEU A 85 22.27 -6.50 7.96
N SER A 86 22.65 -5.27 8.33
CA SER A 86 23.85 -4.61 7.82
C SER A 86 25.14 -5.37 8.19
N LYS A 87 25.27 -5.83 9.45
CA LYS A 87 26.41 -6.64 9.92
C LYS A 87 26.53 -7.99 9.19
N LYS A 88 25.41 -8.54 8.70
CA LYS A 88 25.34 -9.78 7.91
C LYS A 88 25.54 -9.56 6.41
N GLY A 89 25.98 -8.37 6.01
CA GLY A 89 26.29 -8.03 4.62
C GLY A 89 25.06 -7.79 3.75
N VAL A 90 23.90 -7.53 4.34
CA VAL A 90 22.72 -7.07 3.61
C VAL A 90 22.82 -5.56 3.38
N GLY A 91 22.65 -5.11 2.16
CA GLY A 91 22.59 -3.68 1.85
C GLY A 91 21.30 -3.06 2.38
N VAL A 92 21.38 -2.19 3.39
CA VAL A 92 20.17 -1.54 3.97
C VAL A 92 20.18 -0.05 3.67
N ARG A 93 19.07 0.46 3.11
CA ARG A 93 18.89 1.90 2.86
C ARG A 93 17.48 2.36 3.28
N VAL A 94 17.42 3.67 3.55
CA VAL A 94 16.19 4.38 3.93
C VAL A 94 15.83 5.36 2.82
N THR A 95 14.58 5.33 2.38
CA THR A 95 14.06 6.30 1.39
C THR A 95 13.40 7.49 2.08
N ASN A 96 13.41 8.61 1.37
CA ASN A 96 12.66 9.82 1.68
C ASN A 96 12.81 10.28 3.13
N PRO A 97 14.04 10.55 3.62
CA PRO A 97 14.23 11.11 4.95
C PRO A 97 13.31 12.30 5.19
N ALA A 98 12.60 12.30 6.33
CA ALA A 98 11.62 13.32 6.65
C ALA A 98 12.22 14.73 6.76
N GLY A 99 13.54 14.82 6.99
CA GLY A 99 14.26 16.08 7.06
C GLY A 99 13.95 16.90 8.32
N PRO A 100 14.50 18.11 8.40
CA PRO A 100 14.25 19.00 9.52
C PRO A 100 12.77 19.34 9.66
N LEU A 101 12.27 19.37 10.90
CA LEU A 101 10.88 19.69 11.24
C LEU A 101 9.84 18.81 10.52
N LEU A 102 10.25 17.60 10.07
CA LEU A 102 9.38 16.66 9.35
C LEU A 102 8.79 17.24 8.05
N ALA A 103 9.45 18.19 7.41
CA ALA A 103 8.95 18.86 6.20
C ALA A 103 8.65 17.89 5.05
N GLY A 104 9.40 16.78 4.96
CA GLY A 104 9.19 15.72 3.97
C GLY A 104 8.25 14.59 4.42
N PHE A 105 7.59 14.71 5.58
CA PHE A 105 6.83 13.59 6.16
C PHE A 105 5.68 13.08 5.29
N ALA A 106 5.07 13.93 4.46
CA ALA A 106 3.98 13.55 3.55
C ALA A 106 4.45 12.78 2.30
N PHE A 107 5.76 12.77 2.00
CA PHE A 107 6.33 12.21 0.79
C PHE A 107 6.97 10.85 1.07
N ARG A 108 6.20 9.79 0.93
CA ARG A 108 6.60 8.44 1.35
C ARG A 108 6.80 7.51 0.17
N ASN A 109 7.69 6.55 0.35
CA ASN A 109 7.75 5.38 -0.50
C ASN A 109 6.75 4.34 0.04
N HIS A 110 5.62 4.22 -0.65
CA HIS A 110 4.54 3.34 -0.22
C HIS A 110 4.56 1.98 -0.93
N LYS A 111 5.54 1.73 -1.79
CA LYS A 111 5.71 0.43 -2.48
C LYS A 111 5.97 -0.69 -1.49
N LYS A 112 5.41 -1.87 -1.73
CA LYS A 112 5.71 -3.12 -1.05
C LYS A 112 6.10 -4.14 -2.12
N LEU A 113 7.34 -4.62 -2.04
CA LEU A 113 7.93 -5.47 -3.06
C LEU A 113 8.90 -6.47 -2.42
N ILE A 114 8.83 -7.73 -2.83
CA ILE A 114 9.89 -8.71 -2.63
C ILE A 114 10.26 -9.26 -4.00
N VAL A 115 11.54 -9.33 -4.32
CA VAL A 115 12.05 -10.05 -5.50
C VAL A 115 13.02 -11.10 -5.01
N ALA A 116 12.75 -12.36 -5.33
CA ALA A 116 13.61 -13.50 -5.03
C ALA A 116 13.88 -14.25 -6.35
N ASP A 117 15.02 -14.03 -6.96
CA ASP A 117 15.40 -14.50 -8.31
C ASP A 117 14.32 -14.19 -9.37
N ASN A 118 13.53 -15.20 -9.77
CA ASN A 118 12.50 -15.11 -10.80
C ASN A 118 11.09 -15.00 -10.22
N ALA A 119 10.95 -14.93 -8.90
CA ALA A 119 9.68 -14.69 -8.22
C ALA A 119 9.63 -13.27 -7.68
N ALA A 120 8.52 -12.59 -7.92
CA ALA A 120 8.26 -11.27 -7.37
C ALA A 120 6.92 -11.23 -6.62
N TYR A 121 6.85 -10.39 -5.59
CA TYR A 121 5.66 -10.17 -4.78
C TYR A 121 5.40 -8.69 -4.70
N LEU A 122 4.20 -8.25 -5.05
CA LEU A 122 3.75 -6.87 -4.88
C LEU A 122 2.35 -6.82 -4.28
N GLY A 123 2.05 -5.78 -3.49
CA GLY A 123 0.75 -5.68 -2.84
C GLY A 123 0.69 -4.61 -1.76
N GLY A 124 -0.19 -4.84 -0.77
CA GLY A 124 -0.46 -3.89 0.31
C GLY A 124 0.31 -4.14 1.61
N ILE A 125 0.88 -5.33 1.83
CA ILE A 125 1.37 -5.78 3.13
C ILE A 125 2.68 -5.08 3.52
N ASN A 126 2.67 -4.34 4.63
CA ASN A 126 3.88 -3.96 5.35
C ASN A 126 4.36 -5.11 6.26
N PHE A 127 5.60 -5.05 6.73
CA PHE A 127 6.21 -6.14 7.51
C PHE A 127 6.16 -5.85 9.00
N SER A 128 5.00 -6.10 9.61
CA SER A 128 4.75 -6.02 11.04
C SER A 128 3.61 -6.95 11.45
N ASP A 129 3.54 -7.30 12.74
CA ASP A 129 2.54 -8.22 13.27
C ASP A 129 1.11 -7.71 13.02
N HIS A 130 0.85 -6.43 13.27
CA HIS A 130 -0.48 -5.86 13.07
C HIS A 130 -0.88 -5.84 11.58
N ASN A 131 0.06 -5.56 10.65
CA ASN A 131 -0.23 -5.62 9.22
C ASN A 131 -0.47 -7.06 8.73
N PHE A 132 0.16 -8.06 9.37
CA PHE A 132 -0.09 -9.47 9.05
C PHE A 132 -1.40 -9.99 9.64
N ALA A 133 -1.89 -9.36 10.71
CA ALA A 133 -3.19 -9.66 11.28
C ALA A 133 -4.36 -9.04 10.49
N TRP A 134 -4.10 -8.00 9.70
CA TRP A 134 -5.12 -7.38 8.86
C TRP A 134 -5.36 -8.17 7.57
N HIS A 135 -6.57 -8.06 7.03
CA HIS A 135 -6.84 -8.61 5.69
C HIS A 135 -6.12 -7.78 4.64
N ASP A 136 -5.07 -8.36 4.07
CA ASP A 136 -4.30 -7.77 2.97
C ASP A 136 -3.67 -8.89 2.13
N LEU A 137 -3.12 -8.58 0.97
CA LEU A 137 -2.50 -9.57 0.10
C LEU A 137 -1.24 -9.06 -0.60
N MET A 138 -0.44 -10.03 -1.05
CA MET A 138 0.63 -9.85 -2.03
C MET A 138 0.35 -10.75 -3.24
N LEU A 139 0.37 -10.19 -4.42
CA LEU A 139 0.36 -10.93 -5.68
C LEU A 139 1.74 -11.56 -5.90
N ARG A 140 1.83 -12.88 -6.07
CA ARG A 140 3.05 -13.59 -6.47
C ARG A 140 3.08 -13.75 -7.98
N ILE A 141 4.15 -13.32 -8.61
CA ILE A 141 4.40 -13.46 -10.03
C ILE A 141 5.68 -14.26 -10.21
N GLU A 142 5.61 -15.37 -10.90
CA GLU A 142 6.76 -16.22 -11.21
C GLU A 142 7.10 -16.07 -12.69
N ASP A 143 7.87 -15.05 -13.00
CA ASP A 143 8.33 -14.71 -14.33
C ASP A 143 9.66 -13.95 -14.26
N ALA A 144 10.67 -14.41 -15.01
CA ALA A 144 12.00 -13.82 -14.96
C ALA A 144 12.04 -12.37 -15.48
N LYS A 145 11.29 -12.06 -16.55
CA LYS A 145 11.28 -10.73 -17.17
C LYS A 145 10.58 -9.73 -16.27
N ILE A 146 9.47 -10.13 -15.66
CA ILE A 146 8.72 -9.29 -14.70
C ILE A 146 9.57 -9.05 -13.45
N SER A 147 10.21 -10.10 -12.93
CA SER A 147 11.09 -10.00 -11.77
C SER A 147 12.32 -9.12 -12.05
N ASP A 148 12.89 -9.16 -13.26
CA ASP A 148 13.98 -8.28 -13.66
C ASP A 148 13.52 -6.81 -13.80
N LEU A 149 12.31 -6.57 -14.32
CA LEU A 149 11.70 -5.25 -14.39
C LEU A 149 11.49 -4.64 -13.00
N LEU A 150 10.92 -5.44 -12.08
CA LEU A 150 10.66 -5.02 -10.70
C LEU A 150 11.96 -4.85 -9.90
N ALA A 151 13.00 -5.65 -10.18
CA ALA A 151 14.32 -5.45 -9.61
C ALA A 151 14.97 -4.13 -10.11
N ALA A 152 14.80 -3.78 -11.38
CA ALA A 152 15.29 -2.51 -11.91
C ALA A 152 14.57 -1.30 -11.28
N ASP A 153 13.27 -1.43 -10.97
CA ASP A 153 12.52 -0.42 -10.18
C ASP A 153 13.08 -0.29 -8.77
N PHE A 154 13.31 -1.42 -8.10
CA PHE A 154 13.96 -1.44 -6.80
C PHE A 154 15.34 -0.78 -6.85
N ASP A 155 16.17 -1.10 -7.84
CA ASP A 155 17.52 -0.56 -8.02
C ASP A 155 17.50 0.98 -8.15
N SER A 156 16.59 1.51 -8.96
CA SER A 156 16.45 2.95 -9.13
C SER A 156 16.03 3.65 -7.85
N THR A 157 15.09 3.04 -7.10
CA THR A 157 14.64 3.56 -5.80
C THR A 157 15.73 3.44 -4.74
N PHE A 158 16.46 2.33 -4.72
CA PHE A 158 17.60 2.11 -3.81
C PHE A 158 18.75 3.11 -4.06
N ALA A 159 18.97 3.49 -5.32
CA ALA A 159 19.89 4.54 -5.70
C ALA A 159 19.42 5.96 -5.38
N GLY A 160 18.16 6.15 -4.94
CA GLY A 160 17.57 7.47 -4.66
C GLY A 160 17.07 8.21 -5.90
N THR A 161 16.89 7.50 -7.00
CA THR A 161 16.41 8.05 -8.29
C THR A 161 15.19 7.27 -8.81
N PRO A 162 14.11 7.16 -8.02
CA PRO A 162 12.92 6.44 -8.46
C PRO A 162 12.36 7.05 -9.74
N ARG A 163 11.77 6.22 -10.58
CA ARG A 163 11.19 6.63 -11.87
C ARG A 163 9.78 6.10 -11.99
N ALA A 164 8.89 6.88 -12.55
CA ALA A 164 7.60 6.40 -12.99
C ALA A 164 7.76 5.62 -14.30
N TRP A 165 7.09 4.47 -14.40
CA TRP A 165 7.04 3.67 -15.62
C TRP A 165 5.76 2.83 -15.67
N ARG A 166 5.41 2.41 -16.88
CA ARG A 166 4.33 1.46 -17.17
C ARG A 166 4.87 0.36 -18.07
N ALA A 167 4.50 -0.88 -17.78
CA ALA A 167 4.73 -2.02 -18.65
C ALA A 167 3.41 -2.71 -18.93
N ALA A 168 3.05 -2.86 -20.20
CA ALA A 168 1.92 -3.65 -20.64
C ALA A 168 2.45 -5.02 -21.09
N LEU A 169 1.90 -6.07 -20.50
CA LEU A 169 2.16 -7.48 -20.74
C LEU A 169 0.84 -8.11 -21.17
N ASP A 170 0.83 -9.35 -21.64
CA ASP A 170 -0.39 -9.96 -22.21
C ASP A 170 -1.65 -9.75 -21.34
N ASN A 171 -1.69 -10.38 -20.17
CA ASN A 171 -2.83 -10.32 -19.26
C ASN A 171 -2.55 -9.47 -18.00
N LEU A 172 -1.51 -8.62 -18.03
CA LEU A 172 -1.05 -7.84 -16.89
C LEU A 172 -0.49 -6.50 -17.34
N ALA A 173 -0.83 -5.42 -16.65
CA ALA A 173 -0.10 -4.17 -16.75
C ALA A 173 0.46 -3.78 -15.39
N LEU A 174 1.73 -3.39 -15.35
CA LEU A 174 2.39 -2.93 -14.13
C LEU A 174 2.65 -1.43 -14.21
N TYR A 175 2.47 -0.75 -13.09
CA TYR A 175 2.67 0.68 -12.94
C TYR A 175 3.56 0.94 -11.72
N SER A 176 4.67 1.62 -11.92
CA SER A 176 5.46 2.22 -10.86
C SER A 176 5.29 3.73 -10.90
N LEU A 177 4.98 4.32 -9.77
CA LEU A 177 4.77 5.74 -9.59
C LEU A 177 5.86 6.29 -8.68
N ASP A 178 6.44 7.44 -9.06
CA ASP A 178 7.56 8.02 -8.33
C ASP A 178 7.15 9.11 -7.33
N GLY A 179 5.85 9.37 -7.20
CA GLY A 179 5.27 10.33 -6.28
C GLY A 179 5.57 11.80 -6.60
N ARG A 180 6.07 12.12 -7.80
CA ARG A 180 6.29 13.50 -8.24
C ARG A 180 5.12 14.03 -9.06
N ASP A 181 4.64 13.22 -9.98
CA ASP A 181 3.42 13.47 -10.76
C ASP A 181 2.75 12.13 -11.09
N ASN A 182 1.95 11.63 -10.19
CA ASN A 182 1.27 10.36 -10.36
C ASN A 182 0.01 10.45 -11.24
N ARG A 183 -0.42 11.66 -11.64
CA ARG A 183 -1.64 11.85 -12.43
C ARG A 183 -1.60 11.06 -13.73
N ALA A 184 -0.48 11.11 -14.45
CA ALA A 184 -0.30 10.35 -15.67
C ALA A 184 -0.36 8.82 -15.42
N GLY A 185 0.23 8.35 -14.33
CA GLY A 185 0.22 6.92 -13.97
C GLY A 185 -1.16 6.41 -13.56
N PHE A 186 -1.99 7.24 -12.93
CA PHE A 186 -3.36 6.88 -12.57
C PHE A 186 -4.39 7.14 -13.68
N ALA A 187 -4.00 7.78 -14.78
CA ALA A 187 -4.93 8.15 -15.84
C ALA A 187 -5.69 6.95 -16.43
N ASP A 188 -5.00 5.84 -16.68
CA ASP A 188 -5.61 4.61 -17.22
C ASP A 188 -6.63 4.01 -16.25
N ILE A 189 -6.31 3.99 -14.95
CA ILE A 189 -7.19 3.46 -13.89
C ILE A 189 -8.44 4.34 -13.75
N LEU A 190 -8.26 5.66 -13.68
CA LEU A 190 -9.39 6.59 -13.64
C LEU A 190 -10.25 6.49 -14.91
N ALA A 191 -9.62 6.37 -16.08
CA ALA A 191 -10.34 6.16 -17.34
C ALA A 191 -11.08 4.81 -17.37
N ALA A 192 -10.57 3.75 -16.75
CA ALA A 192 -11.27 2.48 -16.61
C ALA A 192 -12.53 2.63 -15.75
N ILE A 193 -12.45 3.35 -14.62
CA ILE A 193 -13.62 3.68 -13.78
C ILE A 193 -14.67 4.47 -14.58
N GLU A 194 -14.23 5.45 -15.38
CA GLU A 194 -15.13 6.27 -16.21
C GLU A 194 -15.79 5.46 -17.34
N ARG A 195 -15.15 4.40 -17.83
CA ARG A 195 -15.69 3.54 -18.89
C ARG A 195 -16.50 2.35 -18.37
N ALA A 196 -16.51 2.11 -17.05
CA ALA A 196 -17.27 1.01 -16.46
C ALA A 196 -18.76 1.08 -16.83
N GLU A 197 -19.35 -0.07 -17.19
CA GLU A 197 -20.71 -0.19 -17.69
C GLU A 197 -21.64 -0.94 -16.74
N ARG A 198 -21.11 -1.84 -15.91
CA ARG A 198 -21.91 -2.77 -15.11
C ARG A 198 -21.75 -2.56 -13.61
N GLU A 199 -20.54 -2.86 -13.12
CA GLU A 199 -20.27 -2.89 -11.70
C GLU A 199 -18.80 -2.58 -11.36
N ILE A 200 -18.60 -1.97 -10.21
CA ILE A 200 -17.26 -1.74 -9.65
C ILE A 200 -17.29 -2.16 -8.18
N SER A 201 -16.42 -3.11 -7.80
CA SER A 201 -16.13 -3.40 -6.40
C SER A 201 -14.83 -2.75 -6.00
N VAL A 202 -14.86 -1.80 -5.06
CA VAL A 202 -13.68 -1.15 -4.52
C VAL A 202 -13.46 -1.56 -3.07
N ILE A 203 -12.27 -2.08 -2.78
CA ILE A 203 -11.82 -2.43 -1.44
C ILE A 203 -10.74 -1.43 -1.07
N SER A 204 -10.99 -0.59 -0.08
CA SER A 204 -10.00 0.34 0.42
C SER A 204 -10.36 0.87 1.80
N PRO A 205 -9.41 0.94 2.74
CA PRO A 205 -9.62 1.60 4.02
C PRO A 205 -9.61 3.14 3.93
N TYR A 206 -9.07 3.73 2.84
CA TYR A 206 -8.77 5.16 2.78
C TYR A 206 -9.15 5.86 1.47
N LEU A 207 -10.12 5.31 0.72
CA LEU A 207 -10.59 5.88 -0.54
C LEU A 207 -10.96 7.36 -0.41
N THR A 208 -10.41 8.22 -1.29
CA THR A 208 -10.76 9.66 -1.37
C THR A 208 -10.68 10.18 -2.81
N SER A 209 -10.86 11.50 -3.01
CA SER A 209 -10.63 12.16 -4.31
C SER A 209 -9.20 11.87 -4.83
N PRO A 210 -9.01 11.72 -6.16
CA PRO A 210 -10.02 11.83 -7.23
C PRO A 210 -10.78 10.52 -7.50
N PHE A 211 -10.39 9.41 -6.90
CA PHE A 211 -10.98 8.09 -7.16
C PHE A 211 -12.42 8.00 -6.66
N ALA A 212 -12.69 8.48 -5.45
CA ALA A 212 -14.04 8.54 -4.91
C ALA A 212 -14.99 9.33 -5.82
N ASP A 213 -14.52 10.47 -6.38
CA ASP A 213 -15.30 11.28 -7.29
C ASP A 213 -15.56 10.57 -8.63
N ALA A 214 -14.58 9.85 -9.16
CA ALA A 214 -14.76 9.03 -10.38
C ALA A 214 -15.79 7.92 -10.15
N LEU A 215 -15.72 7.24 -9.01
CA LEU A 215 -16.69 6.21 -8.63
C LEU A 215 -18.09 6.79 -8.44
N ALA A 216 -18.21 7.99 -7.85
CA ALA A 216 -19.51 8.67 -7.73
C ALA A 216 -20.11 9.04 -9.09
N ARG A 217 -19.28 9.46 -10.06
CA ARG A 217 -19.73 9.67 -11.44
C ARG A 217 -20.16 8.36 -12.11
N ALA A 218 -19.45 7.25 -11.88
CA ALA A 218 -19.84 5.94 -12.37
C ALA A 218 -21.21 5.53 -11.81
N ALA A 219 -21.43 5.68 -10.50
CA ALA A 219 -22.72 5.41 -9.86
C ALA A 219 -23.85 6.29 -10.43
N ALA A 220 -23.58 7.58 -10.68
CA ALA A 220 -24.55 8.48 -11.30
C ALA A 220 -24.91 8.10 -12.75
N ARG A 221 -24.08 7.32 -13.46
CA ARG A 221 -24.38 6.72 -14.77
C ARG A 221 -25.19 5.41 -14.65
N GLY A 222 -25.41 4.88 -13.44
CA GLY A 222 -26.14 3.63 -13.20
C GLY A 222 -25.23 2.42 -12.98
N VAL A 223 -23.89 2.58 -12.92
CA VAL A 223 -22.96 1.52 -12.57
C VAL A 223 -23.17 1.12 -11.09
N LYS A 224 -23.23 -0.16 -10.80
CA LYS A 224 -23.33 -0.66 -9.42
C LYS A 224 -21.97 -0.51 -8.72
N VAL A 225 -21.81 0.48 -7.85
CA VAL A 225 -20.58 0.67 -7.09
C VAL A 225 -20.71 0.10 -5.69
N MET A 226 -19.89 -0.89 -5.37
CA MET A 226 -19.77 -1.46 -4.03
C MET A 226 -18.48 -0.96 -3.38
N LEU A 227 -18.58 -0.37 -2.19
CA LEU A 227 -17.44 0.01 -1.36
C LEU A 227 -17.31 -0.94 -0.17
N ILE A 228 -16.16 -1.60 -0.06
CA ILE A 228 -15.81 -2.45 1.08
C ILE A 228 -14.73 -1.74 1.89
N THR A 229 -15.04 -1.43 3.15
CA THR A 229 -14.14 -0.67 4.04
C THR A 229 -14.30 -1.15 5.50
N PRO A 230 -13.29 -1.00 6.38
CA PRO A 230 -13.40 -1.49 7.75
C PRO A 230 -14.29 -0.59 8.62
N LEU A 231 -15.16 -1.20 9.40
CA LEU A 231 -15.90 -0.52 10.47
C LEU A 231 -14.96 0.01 11.55
N ALA A 232 -13.99 -0.82 11.95
CA ALA A 232 -12.93 -0.48 12.91
C ALA A 232 -11.72 0.15 12.21
N ASN A 233 -11.94 1.16 11.38
CA ASN A 233 -10.87 1.85 10.66
C ASN A 233 -9.92 2.58 11.63
N ASN A 234 -8.61 2.39 11.47
CA ASN A 234 -7.58 3.05 12.28
C ASN A 234 -7.47 4.58 12.04
N LYS A 235 -8.22 5.12 11.06
CA LYS A 235 -8.35 6.56 10.79
C LYS A 235 -9.83 7.00 10.89
N PRO A 236 -10.33 7.34 12.09
CA PRO A 236 -11.76 7.65 12.30
C PRO A 236 -12.33 8.74 11.39
N THR A 237 -11.54 9.77 11.09
CA THR A 237 -11.96 10.85 10.16
C THR A 237 -12.22 10.31 8.75
N VAL A 238 -11.38 9.38 8.27
CA VAL A 238 -11.56 8.78 6.95
C VAL A 238 -12.78 7.84 6.96
N ARG A 239 -12.97 7.05 8.03
CA ARG A 239 -14.17 6.22 8.20
C ARG A 239 -15.45 7.05 8.12
N ASP A 240 -15.53 8.13 8.89
CA ASP A 240 -16.72 8.99 8.93
C ASP A 240 -16.99 9.64 7.56
N TYR A 241 -15.93 9.98 6.81
CA TYR A 241 -16.03 10.42 5.43
C TYR A 241 -16.58 9.32 4.52
N LEU A 242 -16.03 8.11 4.58
CA LEU A 242 -16.40 7.00 3.67
C LEU A 242 -17.85 6.58 3.86
N ILE A 243 -18.32 6.44 5.10
CA ILE A 243 -19.71 6.09 5.40
C ILE A 243 -20.67 7.16 4.86
N TRP A 244 -20.37 8.43 5.12
CA TRP A 244 -21.18 9.54 4.63
C TRP A 244 -21.13 9.65 3.10
N PHE A 245 -19.96 9.51 2.49
CA PHE A 245 -19.77 9.64 1.05
C PHE A 245 -20.47 8.50 0.29
N ALA A 246 -20.37 7.27 0.76
CA ALA A 246 -21.04 6.12 0.19
C ALA A 246 -22.57 6.31 0.19
N ALA A 247 -23.14 6.72 1.32
CA ALA A 247 -24.57 6.99 1.42
C ALA A 247 -25.02 8.13 0.48
N LYS A 248 -24.24 9.21 0.39
CA LYS A 248 -24.51 10.37 -0.49
C LYS A 248 -24.44 9.97 -1.97
N SER A 249 -23.52 9.06 -2.33
CA SER A 249 -23.26 8.69 -3.72
C SER A 249 -24.01 7.45 -4.18
N GLY A 250 -24.84 6.84 -3.30
CA GLY A 250 -25.63 5.65 -3.63
C GLY A 250 -24.78 4.38 -3.78
N PHE A 251 -23.64 4.29 -3.08
CA PHE A 251 -22.81 3.07 -3.10
C PHE A 251 -23.45 1.96 -2.24
N ASP A 252 -23.29 0.72 -2.66
CA ASP A 252 -23.49 -0.44 -1.79
C ASP A 252 -22.32 -0.54 -0.80
N LEU A 253 -22.53 -0.03 0.42
CA LEU A 253 -21.51 -0.01 1.47
C LEU A 253 -21.49 -1.33 2.22
N ARG A 254 -20.33 -1.97 2.26
CA ARG A 254 -20.02 -3.19 3.03
C ARG A 254 -18.94 -2.91 4.05
N LEU A 255 -19.21 -3.20 5.32
CA LEU A 255 -18.33 -2.88 6.44
C LEU A 255 -17.74 -4.16 6.99
N THR A 256 -16.42 -4.35 6.85
CA THR A 256 -15.76 -5.48 7.52
C THR A 256 -15.66 -5.22 9.02
N ARG A 257 -15.82 -6.27 9.83
CA ARG A 257 -15.73 -6.17 11.30
C ARG A 257 -14.33 -5.78 11.74
N GLU A 258 -13.34 -6.43 11.13
CA GLU A 258 -11.94 -6.22 11.39
C GLU A 258 -11.31 -5.21 10.40
N MET A 259 -10.12 -4.75 10.73
CA MET A 259 -9.36 -3.88 9.85
C MET A 259 -8.96 -4.64 8.58
N ILE A 260 -9.30 -4.07 7.44
CA ILE A 260 -8.76 -4.47 6.15
C ILE A 260 -7.76 -3.42 5.69
N HIS A 261 -6.67 -3.88 5.10
CA HIS A 261 -5.67 -2.99 4.51
C HIS A 261 -5.45 -3.30 3.02
N LEU A 262 -6.17 -4.25 2.46
CA LEU A 262 -6.22 -4.56 1.03
C LEU A 262 -6.68 -3.34 0.22
N LYS A 263 -6.02 -3.11 -0.91
CA LYS A 263 -6.39 -2.12 -1.90
C LYS A 263 -6.67 -2.84 -3.21
N GLY A 264 -7.95 -2.94 -3.55
CA GLY A 264 -8.41 -3.66 -4.72
C GLY A 264 -9.53 -2.91 -5.43
N LEU A 265 -9.53 -2.97 -6.75
CA LEU A 265 -10.56 -2.39 -7.60
C LEU A 265 -10.87 -3.40 -8.71
N LEU A 266 -12.05 -4.02 -8.65
CA LEU A 266 -12.55 -4.92 -9.69
C LEU A 266 -13.61 -4.19 -10.50
N ILE A 267 -13.34 -4.00 -11.80
CA ILE A 267 -14.20 -3.25 -12.73
C ILE A 267 -14.82 -4.25 -13.71
N ASP A 268 -16.14 -4.24 -13.85
CA ASP A 268 -16.93 -5.04 -14.77
C ASP A 268 -16.66 -6.57 -14.71
N GLY A 269 -15.91 -7.01 -13.71
CA GLY A 269 -15.56 -8.41 -13.50
C GLY A 269 -14.42 -8.93 -14.41
N ASP A 270 -13.78 -8.05 -15.21
CA ASP A 270 -12.75 -8.39 -16.19
C ASP A 270 -11.45 -7.61 -16.03
N SER A 271 -11.39 -6.65 -15.11
CA SER A 271 -10.20 -5.86 -14.83
C SER A 271 -10.02 -5.69 -13.31
N LEU A 272 -8.94 -6.25 -12.77
CA LEU A 272 -8.61 -6.22 -11.34
C LEU A 272 -7.35 -5.39 -11.10
N VAL A 273 -7.48 -4.28 -10.37
CA VAL A 273 -6.35 -3.46 -9.91
C VAL A 273 -5.99 -3.87 -8.49
N LEU A 274 -4.73 -4.24 -8.26
CA LEU A 274 -4.16 -4.54 -6.95
C LEU A 274 -2.84 -3.80 -6.76
N GLY A 275 -2.45 -3.53 -5.53
CA GLY A 275 -1.14 -2.94 -5.25
C GLY A 275 -1.04 -2.20 -3.94
N SER A 276 -0.13 -1.24 -3.90
CA SER A 276 0.13 -0.47 -2.69
C SER A 276 -0.78 0.75 -2.52
N SER A 277 -1.35 1.30 -3.61
CA SER A 277 -2.15 2.52 -3.58
C SER A 277 -3.48 2.37 -2.86
N ASN A 278 -3.75 3.29 -1.95
CA ASN A 278 -5.02 3.37 -1.23
C ASN A 278 -6.19 3.90 -2.07
N PHE A 279 -5.96 4.31 -3.32
CA PHE A 279 -6.92 5.07 -4.11
C PHE A 279 -7.35 6.36 -3.40
N ASP A 280 -6.38 7.11 -2.89
CA ASP A 280 -6.56 8.34 -2.14
C ASP A 280 -5.75 9.50 -2.72
N PHE A 281 -6.00 10.71 -2.21
CA PHE A 281 -5.27 11.91 -2.67
C PHE A 281 -3.78 11.86 -2.31
N VAL A 282 -3.38 11.12 -1.27
CA VAL A 282 -1.97 11.02 -0.87
C VAL A 282 -1.19 10.19 -1.89
N SER A 283 -1.73 9.03 -2.26
CA SER A 283 -1.21 8.20 -3.35
C SER A 283 -1.19 8.98 -4.67
N TYR A 284 -2.26 9.74 -4.95
CA TYR A 284 -2.41 10.48 -6.20
C TYR A 284 -1.38 11.61 -6.36
N TRP A 285 -1.05 12.31 -5.28
CA TRP A 285 -0.19 13.49 -5.36
C TRP A 285 1.26 13.26 -4.95
N SER A 286 1.54 12.32 -4.04
CA SER A 286 2.81 12.39 -3.31
C SER A 286 3.48 11.07 -2.91
N GLN A 287 2.84 9.91 -3.10
CA GLN A 287 3.46 8.63 -2.73
C GLN A 287 4.07 7.90 -3.91
N GLU A 288 5.20 7.22 -3.67
CA GLU A 288 5.69 6.21 -4.59
C GLU A 288 4.81 4.97 -4.44
N GLU A 289 4.27 4.47 -5.56
CA GLU A 289 3.33 3.35 -5.57
C GLU A 289 3.73 2.29 -6.57
N LEU A 290 3.28 1.06 -6.35
CA LEU A 290 3.42 -0.06 -7.26
C LEU A 290 2.06 -0.74 -7.41
N LEU A 291 1.57 -0.85 -8.65
CA LEU A 291 0.25 -1.37 -8.98
C LEU A 291 0.33 -2.41 -10.09
N ALA A 292 -0.56 -3.37 -10.03
CA ALA A 292 -0.84 -4.34 -11.08
C ALA A 292 -2.30 -4.18 -11.55
N VAL A 293 -2.53 -4.12 -12.85
CA VAL A 293 -3.85 -4.27 -13.47
C VAL A 293 -3.86 -5.62 -14.16
N ILE A 294 -4.74 -6.50 -13.73
CA ILE A 294 -4.80 -7.91 -14.10
C ILE A 294 -6.04 -8.11 -14.97
N TYR A 295 -5.84 -8.74 -16.12
CA TYR A 295 -6.89 -9.10 -17.08
C TYR A 295 -7.03 -10.62 -17.25
N ASP A 296 -6.29 -11.39 -16.47
CA ASP A 296 -6.34 -12.85 -16.47
C ASP A 296 -7.59 -13.36 -15.73
N ASP A 297 -8.50 -14.01 -16.45
CA ASP A 297 -9.77 -14.49 -15.92
C ASP A 297 -9.59 -15.47 -14.75
N ALA A 298 -8.57 -16.33 -14.80
CA ALA A 298 -8.31 -17.31 -13.74
C ALA A 298 -7.85 -16.62 -12.45
N VAL A 299 -7.00 -15.60 -12.55
CA VAL A 299 -6.54 -14.80 -11.39
C VAL A 299 -7.70 -13.98 -10.84
N ILE A 300 -8.53 -13.38 -11.69
CA ILE A 300 -9.73 -12.63 -11.27
C ILE A 300 -10.72 -13.56 -10.58
N LEU A 301 -10.97 -14.76 -11.11
CA LEU A 301 -11.82 -15.75 -10.48
C LEU A 301 -11.27 -16.19 -9.11
N ASP A 302 -9.95 -16.45 -9.01
CA ASP A 302 -9.30 -16.80 -7.74
C ASP A 302 -9.44 -15.67 -6.70
N PHE A 303 -9.26 -14.42 -7.12
CA PHE A 303 -9.50 -13.25 -6.27
C PHE A 303 -10.97 -13.17 -5.81
N ARG A 304 -11.93 -13.36 -6.69
CA ARG A 304 -13.36 -13.33 -6.34
C ARG A 304 -13.68 -14.40 -5.31
N THR A 305 -13.28 -15.65 -5.56
CA THR A 305 -13.67 -16.82 -4.74
C THR A 305 -12.91 -16.89 -3.40
N ARG A 306 -11.65 -16.50 -3.37
CA ARG A 306 -10.79 -16.62 -2.17
C ARG A 306 -10.65 -15.35 -1.35
N VAL A 307 -10.97 -14.20 -1.92
CA VAL A 307 -10.80 -12.90 -1.25
C VAL A 307 -12.14 -12.17 -1.14
N LEU A 308 -12.77 -11.84 -2.28
CA LEU A 308 -13.95 -10.97 -2.29
C LEU A 308 -15.17 -11.64 -1.65
N GLU A 309 -15.53 -12.84 -2.08
CA GLU A 309 -16.72 -13.55 -1.58
C GLU A 309 -16.65 -13.86 -0.07
N PRO A 310 -15.56 -14.40 0.48
CA PRO A 310 -15.43 -14.59 1.92
C PRO A 310 -15.52 -13.28 2.71
N MET A 311 -14.91 -12.19 2.18
CA MET A 311 -14.98 -10.87 2.80
C MET A 311 -16.41 -10.34 2.82
N LEU A 312 -17.17 -10.53 1.75
CA LEU A 312 -18.59 -10.13 1.66
C LEU A 312 -19.49 -10.97 2.56
N ALA A 313 -19.21 -12.26 2.70
CA ALA A 313 -19.99 -13.16 3.57
C ALA A 313 -19.93 -12.75 5.06
N ASP A 314 -18.81 -12.14 5.50
CA ASP A 314 -18.63 -11.65 6.88
C ASP A 314 -18.92 -10.15 7.05
N ALA A 315 -19.08 -9.41 5.95
CA ALA A 315 -19.30 -7.97 5.98
C ALA A 315 -20.68 -7.59 6.50
N LEU A 316 -20.72 -6.52 7.28
CA LEU A 316 -21.97 -5.89 7.74
C LEU A 316 -22.51 -4.94 6.66
N PRO A 317 -23.83 -4.81 6.55
CA PRO A 317 -24.45 -3.84 5.66
C PRO A 317 -24.33 -2.40 6.21
N ALA A 318 -24.64 -1.41 5.37
CA ALA A 318 -24.51 0.03 5.69
C ALA A 318 -25.26 0.45 6.98
N GLU A 319 -26.37 -0.22 7.29
CA GLU A 319 -27.20 0.05 8.48
C GLU A 319 -26.47 -0.16 9.79
N ALA A 320 -25.38 -0.96 9.79
CA ALA A 320 -24.53 -1.17 10.96
C ALA A 320 -23.78 0.10 11.40
N ALA A 321 -23.62 1.08 10.49
CA ALA A 321 -23.02 2.39 10.78
C ALA A 321 -23.76 3.49 10.02
N PRO A 322 -24.88 4.00 10.57
CA PRO A 322 -25.65 5.05 9.93
C PRO A 322 -24.79 6.33 9.74
N PRO A 323 -24.92 7.01 8.59
CA PRO A 323 -24.10 8.17 8.28
C PRO A 323 -24.45 9.37 9.18
N ASP A 324 -23.43 9.96 9.80
CA ASP A 324 -23.53 11.27 10.45
C ASP A 324 -23.14 12.36 9.43
N ALA A 325 -24.15 13.07 8.91
CA ALA A 325 -23.93 14.07 7.88
C ALA A 325 -23.05 15.26 8.34
N ALA A 326 -23.04 15.60 9.63
CA ALA A 326 -22.19 16.68 10.15
C ALA A 326 -20.73 16.24 10.23
N LYS A 327 -20.47 15.06 10.79
CA LYS A 327 -19.12 14.48 10.85
C LYS A 327 -18.58 14.22 9.44
N GLY A 328 -19.37 13.62 8.56
CA GLY A 328 -18.97 13.33 7.18
C GLY A 328 -18.60 14.58 6.38
N ARG A 329 -19.41 15.67 6.44
CA ARG A 329 -19.05 16.94 5.78
C ARG A 329 -17.80 17.58 6.37
N ARG A 330 -17.62 17.54 7.70
CA ARG A 330 -16.41 18.05 8.35
C ARG A 330 -15.19 17.24 7.89
N ALA A 331 -15.27 15.91 7.87
CA ALA A 331 -14.22 15.04 7.40
C ALA A 331 -13.90 15.30 5.93
N ALA A 332 -14.92 15.43 5.06
CA ALA A 332 -14.73 15.78 3.65
C ALA A 332 -13.99 17.11 3.46
N ALA A 333 -14.34 18.14 4.22
CA ALA A 333 -13.67 19.44 4.17
C ALA A 333 -12.20 19.36 4.59
N LEU A 334 -11.90 18.60 5.65
CA LEU A 334 -10.52 18.39 6.12
C LEU A 334 -9.68 17.64 5.09
N LEU A 335 -10.22 16.54 4.51
CA LEU A 335 -9.52 15.76 3.49
C LEU A 335 -9.32 16.56 2.20
N ALA A 336 -10.32 17.36 1.79
CA ALA A 336 -10.19 18.23 0.63
C ALA A 336 -9.11 19.31 0.84
N ALA A 337 -9.06 19.94 2.02
CA ALA A 337 -8.02 20.91 2.36
C ALA A 337 -6.62 20.27 2.36
N ALA A 338 -6.47 19.08 2.94
CA ALA A 338 -5.22 18.33 2.91
C ALA A 338 -4.80 17.96 1.47
N GLY A 339 -5.74 17.51 0.65
CA GLY A 339 -5.52 17.22 -0.77
C GLY A 339 -5.09 18.46 -1.55
N ALA A 340 -5.72 19.61 -1.32
CA ALA A 340 -5.36 20.87 -1.96
C ALA A 340 -3.93 21.34 -1.58
N LEU A 341 -3.52 21.13 -0.34
CA LEU A 341 -2.16 21.44 0.11
C LEU A 341 -1.12 20.56 -0.62
N LEU A 342 -1.38 19.25 -0.79
CA LEU A 342 -0.49 18.37 -1.54
C LEU A 342 -0.48 18.71 -3.03
N ALA A 343 -1.64 19.05 -3.61
CA ALA A 343 -1.77 19.45 -5.01
C ALA A 343 -1.04 20.77 -5.34
N ALA A 344 -0.93 21.67 -4.37
CA ALA A 344 -0.20 22.95 -4.54
C ALA A 344 1.31 22.78 -4.71
N GLY A 345 1.82 21.55 -4.53
CA GLY A 345 3.16 21.13 -4.91
C GLY A 345 4.28 21.68 -4.03
N LEU A 346 4.60 21.00 -2.95
CA LEU A 346 5.90 21.17 -2.31
C LEU A 346 6.99 20.51 -3.18
N PRO A 347 8.22 21.07 -3.26
CA PRO A 347 9.30 20.46 -4.02
C PRO A 347 9.66 19.10 -3.42
N ILE A 348 9.27 18.02 -4.10
CA ILE A 348 9.50 16.65 -3.65
C ILE A 348 10.91 16.24 -4.04
N ARG A 349 11.77 16.00 -3.06
CA ARG A 349 13.07 15.35 -3.26
C ARG A 349 12.94 13.87 -2.90
N ARG A 350 13.12 13.01 -3.91
CA ARG A 350 13.25 11.56 -3.70
C ARG A 350 14.71 11.24 -3.49
N THR A 351 15.03 10.63 -2.35
CA THR A 351 16.39 10.27 -1.98
C THR A 351 16.41 8.94 -1.26
N SER A 352 17.56 8.30 -1.26
CA SER A 352 17.84 7.11 -0.47
C SER A 352 19.20 7.26 0.19
N VAL A 353 19.25 6.98 1.48
CA VAL A 353 20.46 7.07 2.28
C VAL A 353 20.76 5.74 2.97
N PRO A 354 22.01 5.41 3.29
CA PRO A 354 22.30 4.24 4.13
C PRO A 354 21.51 4.28 5.42
N TRP A 355 21.20 3.11 5.97
CA TRP A 355 20.59 3.02 7.31
C TRP A 355 21.50 3.74 8.31
N PRO A 356 20.98 4.69 9.11
CA PRO A 356 21.77 5.39 10.10
C PRO A 356 22.12 4.43 11.24
N SER A 357 23.40 4.15 11.39
CA SER A 357 23.98 3.34 12.48
C SER A 357 23.91 4.07 13.82
#